data_8c727702ee463104ba8681a523fe6feb
#
_entry.id   8c727702ee463104ba8681a523fe6feb
#
_cell.length_a   1.000
_cell.length_b   1.000
_cell.length_c   1.000
_cell.angle_alpha   90.00
_cell.angle_beta   90.00
_cell.angle_gamma   90.00
#
_symmetry.space_group_name_H-M   'P 1'
#
loop_
_entity.id
_entity.type
_entity.pdbx_description
1 polymer ?
#
loop_
_entity_poly.entity_id
_entity_poly.type
_entity_poly.pdbx_seq_one_letter_code
_entity_poly.pdbx_strand_id
1 'polypeptide(L)'
;METADSIKQYGVLVPAIARPDPEGGYELVAGHRRHRASELADKETMPVIVRDLDDDAATIIMVDSNLQRESLLPSERAFAYKMKLEAVKHQGVRTDLTSVQVEQKLSARDRVAKDAGERSGIQVMRYIRLTELIPELLDMVDEKKIAFNPAYELSFLKKEEQVDLLDAMDSEQATPSLSQAQRLKKFSQEEHLSIDVMRAIMGEEKKSDLDKVTFTSDTLRKYFPKSYTPQRMQETIIKLLEQWQKKRQQQHER
;
A
#
# COMPACT_ATOMS: atom_id res chain seq x y z
N MET A 1 18.89 -16.26 -13.10
CA MET A 1 19.29 -17.38 -13.97
C MET A 1 18.25 -17.63 -15.07
N GLU A 2 16.99 -17.88 -14.80
CA GLU A 2 15.96 -18.15 -15.84
C GLU A 2 15.92 -17.14 -17.02
N THR A 3 16.03 -15.84 -16.76
CA THR A 3 16.00 -14.83 -17.82
C THR A 3 17.24 -14.88 -18.72
N ALA A 4 18.42 -15.16 -18.15
CA ALA A 4 19.65 -15.28 -18.92
C ALA A 4 19.65 -16.56 -19.80
N ASP A 5 19.13 -17.67 -19.26
CA ASP A 5 19.01 -18.93 -20.01
C ASP A 5 18.01 -18.79 -21.15
N SER A 6 16.88 -18.12 -20.92
CA SER A 6 15.93 -17.78 -21.98
C SER A 6 16.54 -16.90 -23.06
N ILE A 7 17.34 -15.89 -22.68
CA ILE A 7 18.03 -15.02 -23.65
C ILE A 7 19.12 -15.76 -24.42
N LYS A 8 19.82 -16.71 -23.80
CA LYS A 8 20.77 -17.59 -24.54
C LYS A 8 20.09 -18.36 -25.65
N GLN A 9 18.90 -18.92 -25.33
CA GLN A 9 18.18 -19.80 -26.25
C GLN A 9 17.39 -19.05 -27.33
N TYR A 10 16.67 -17.99 -26.95
CA TYR A 10 15.69 -17.30 -27.82
C TYR A 10 16.09 -15.87 -28.17
N GLY A 11 17.17 -15.33 -27.61
CA GLY A 11 17.45 -13.90 -27.68
C GLY A 11 16.55 -13.03 -26.83
N VAL A 12 16.68 -11.72 -26.99
CA VAL A 12 15.81 -10.74 -26.29
C VAL A 12 14.54 -10.54 -27.11
N LEU A 13 13.43 -11.13 -26.68
CA LEU A 13 12.15 -11.09 -27.41
C LEU A 13 11.46 -9.72 -27.32
N VAL A 14 11.61 -8.99 -26.22
CA VAL A 14 11.02 -7.67 -26.01
C VAL A 14 12.16 -6.65 -25.89
N PRO A 15 12.24 -5.64 -26.78
CA PRO A 15 13.28 -4.63 -26.73
C PRO A 15 13.19 -3.79 -25.45
N ALA A 16 14.35 -3.28 -25.00
CA ALA A 16 14.41 -2.28 -23.96
C ALA A 16 14.04 -0.90 -24.49
N ILE A 17 13.87 0.09 -23.61
CA ILE A 17 13.64 1.49 -23.99
C ILE A 17 14.85 2.29 -23.54
N ALA A 18 15.40 3.09 -24.45
CA ALA A 18 16.53 3.99 -24.20
C ALA A 18 16.25 5.38 -24.78
N ARG A 19 16.99 6.37 -24.30
CA ARG A 19 17.01 7.72 -24.86
C ARG A 19 18.46 8.13 -25.20
N PRO A 20 18.66 9.10 -26.10
CA PRO A 20 19.99 9.66 -26.31
C PRO A 20 20.54 10.26 -25.02
N ASP A 21 21.82 9.98 -24.72
CA ASP A 21 22.51 10.61 -23.61
C ASP A 21 23.21 11.89 -24.12
N PRO A 22 23.06 13.05 -23.46
CA PRO A 22 23.74 14.30 -23.84
C PRO A 22 25.27 14.18 -23.87
N GLU A 23 25.84 13.30 -23.06
CA GLU A 23 27.30 13.03 -23.02
C GLU A 23 27.76 12.01 -24.08
N GLY A 24 26.84 11.48 -24.86
CA GLY A 24 27.07 10.50 -25.92
C GLY A 24 26.60 9.09 -25.54
N GLY A 25 26.12 8.37 -26.55
CA GLY A 25 25.54 7.04 -26.37
C GLY A 25 24.04 7.07 -26.00
N TYR A 26 23.62 6.12 -25.17
CA TYR A 26 22.21 5.96 -24.81
C TYR A 26 22.05 5.64 -23.34
N GLU A 27 21.10 6.31 -22.69
CA GLU A 27 20.64 5.99 -21.35
C GLU A 27 19.49 5.00 -21.41
N LEU A 28 19.59 3.91 -20.65
CA LEU A 28 18.53 2.89 -20.56
C LEU A 28 17.43 3.35 -19.61
N VAL A 29 16.23 3.58 -20.13
CA VAL A 29 15.06 4.01 -19.36
C VAL A 29 14.30 2.82 -18.78
N ALA A 30 14.13 1.74 -19.54
CA ALA A 30 13.46 0.52 -19.09
C ALA A 30 14.09 -0.73 -19.72
N GLY A 31 14.16 -1.81 -18.93
CA GLY A 31 14.71 -3.09 -19.39
C GLY A 31 16.06 -3.47 -18.77
N HIS A 32 16.48 -2.86 -17.67
CA HIS A 32 17.74 -3.10 -16.96
C HIS A 32 17.98 -4.59 -16.64
N ARG A 33 16.93 -5.34 -16.26
CA ARG A 33 17.06 -6.80 -16.01
C ARG A 33 17.39 -7.57 -17.28
N ARG A 34 16.81 -7.18 -18.44
CA ARG A 34 17.12 -7.80 -19.75
C ARG A 34 18.52 -7.45 -20.20
N HIS A 35 18.95 -6.21 -19.98
CA HIS A 35 20.33 -5.79 -20.23
C HIS A 35 21.31 -6.64 -19.43
N ARG A 36 21.14 -6.71 -18.11
CA ARG A 36 21.99 -7.53 -17.26
C ARG A 36 21.96 -9.02 -17.61
N ALA A 37 20.79 -9.54 -17.98
CA ALA A 37 20.67 -10.93 -18.42
C ALA A 37 21.32 -11.18 -19.80
N SER A 38 21.36 -10.18 -20.70
CA SER A 38 22.07 -10.25 -21.97
C SER A 38 23.59 -10.30 -21.77
N GLU A 39 24.13 -9.50 -20.85
CA GLU A 39 25.54 -9.57 -20.44
C GLU A 39 25.87 -10.97 -19.90
N LEU A 40 25.06 -11.51 -18.99
CA LEU A 40 25.24 -12.86 -18.44
C LEU A 40 25.06 -13.99 -19.49
N ALA A 41 24.42 -13.67 -20.60
CA ALA A 41 24.21 -14.55 -21.73
C ALA A 41 25.30 -14.40 -22.82
N ASP A 42 26.37 -13.62 -22.56
CA ASP A 42 27.46 -13.30 -23.48
C ASP A 42 26.95 -12.74 -24.83
N LYS A 43 25.90 -11.89 -24.80
CA LYS A 43 25.41 -11.19 -25.99
C LYS A 43 26.10 -9.84 -26.13
N GLU A 44 26.73 -9.59 -27.28
CA GLU A 44 27.40 -8.34 -27.57
C GLU A 44 26.46 -7.16 -27.74
N THR A 45 25.22 -7.44 -28.16
CA THR A 45 24.19 -6.41 -28.41
C THR A 45 22.83 -6.84 -27.88
N MET A 46 22.00 -5.85 -27.61
CA MET A 46 20.59 -6.03 -27.19
C MET A 46 19.71 -5.09 -28.00
N PRO A 47 18.53 -5.54 -28.48
CA PRO A 47 17.58 -4.68 -29.16
C PRO A 47 17.01 -3.63 -28.19
N VAL A 48 17.03 -2.36 -28.62
CA VAL A 48 16.47 -1.22 -27.89
C VAL A 48 15.60 -0.37 -28.80
N ILE A 49 14.53 0.21 -28.25
CA ILE A 49 13.75 1.26 -28.89
C ILE A 49 14.27 2.59 -28.36
N VAL A 50 14.90 3.37 -29.23
CA VAL A 50 15.36 4.72 -28.86
C VAL A 50 14.21 5.69 -29.03
N ARG A 51 13.94 6.48 -27.98
CA ARG A 51 12.94 7.55 -27.96
C ARG A 51 13.60 8.85 -27.49
N ASP A 52 13.19 9.95 -28.08
CA ASP A 52 13.53 11.28 -27.57
C ASP A 52 12.61 11.59 -26.40
N LEU A 53 13.14 11.50 -25.16
CA LEU A 53 12.41 11.62 -23.92
C LEU A 53 13.11 12.64 -23.03
N ASP A 54 12.33 13.61 -22.52
CA ASP A 54 12.79 14.43 -21.40
C ASP A 54 12.81 13.62 -20.09
N ASP A 55 13.35 14.20 -19.02
CA ASP A 55 13.51 13.52 -17.72
C ASP A 55 12.18 13.09 -17.12
N ASP A 56 11.14 13.89 -17.25
CA ASP A 56 9.82 13.57 -16.74
C ASP A 56 9.19 12.39 -17.51
N ALA A 57 9.30 12.39 -18.85
CA ALA A 57 8.78 11.28 -19.66
C ALA A 57 9.58 9.99 -19.42
N ALA A 58 10.89 10.09 -19.28
CA ALA A 58 11.75 8.95 -18.94
C ALA A 58 11.39 8.39 -17.56
N THR A 59 11.21 9.25 -16.57
CA THR A 59 10.76 8.85 -15.20
C THR A 59 9.42 8.14 -15.23
N ILE A 60 8.43 8.66 -15.96
CA ILE A 60 7.10 8.03 -16.07
C ILE A 60 7.22 6.61 -16.67
N ILE A 61 7.94 6.45 -17.77
CA ILE A 61 8.14 5.15 -18.42
C ILE A 61 8.87 4.16 -17.50
N MET A 62 9.92 4.62 -16.82
CA MET A 62 10.67 3.80 -15.86
C MET A 62 9.76 3.32 -14.74
N VAL A 63 8.98 4.21 -14.13
CA VAL A 63 8.05 3.88 -13.05
C VAL A 63 6.96 2.93 -13.53
N ASP A 64 6.33 3.19 -14.68
CA ASP A 64 5.28 2.33 -15.22
C ASP A 64 5.79 0.92 -15.51
N SER A 65 7.01 0.78 -16.03
CA SER A 65 7.63 -0.51 -16.25
C SER A 65 7.89 -1.29 -14.94
N ASN A 66 8.12 -0.59 -13.85
CA ASN A 66 8.30 -1.19 -12.53
C ASN A 66 6.96 -1.52 -11.86
N LEU A 67 5.94 -0.66 -11.99
CA LEU A 67 4.60 -0.88 -11.43
C LEU A 67 3.88 -2.10 -12.02
N GLN A 68 4.28 -2.56 -13.21
CA GLN A 68 3.75 -3.78 -13.84
C GLN A 68 4.26 -5.09 -13.22
N ARG A 69 5.15 -5.03 -12.22
CA ARG A 69 5.63 -6.24 -11.53
C ARG A 69 4.54 -6.79 -10.61
N GLU A 70 4.38 -8.11 -10.60
CA GLU A 70 3.36 -8.80 -9.81
C GLU A 70 3.51 -8.63 -8.28
N SER A 71 4.73 -8.41 -7.79
CA SER A 71 5.03 -8.29 -6.36
C SER A 71 5.86 -7.05 -6.05
N LEU A 72 5.20 -5.91 -5.88
CA LEU A 72 5.81 -4.68 -5.36
C LEU A 72 5.58 -4.57 -3.86
N LEU A 73 6.63 -4.22 -3.13
CA LEU A 73 6.53 -3.87 -1.73
C LEU A 73 5.73 -2.55 -1.57
N PRO A 74 5.04 -2.36 -0.43
CA PRO A 74 4.36 -1.11 -0.13
C PRO A 74 5.26 0.13 -0.24
N SER A 75 6.51 0.04 0.23
CA SER A 75 7.52 1.10 0.11
C SER A 75 7.86 1.40 -1.36
N GLU A 76 8.17 0.37 -2.15
CA GLU A 76 8.49 0.53 -3.57
C GLU A 76 7.34 1.22 -4.32
N ARG A 77 6.10 0.81 -4.05
CA ARG A 77 4.90 1.42 -4.63
C ARG A 77 4.74 2.88 -4.18
N ALA A 78 5.02 3.19 -2.92
CA ALA A 78 4.93 4.54 -2.38
C ALA A 78 5.91 5.50 -3.07
N PHE A 79 7.19 5.11 -3.21
CA PHE A 79 8.19 5.91 -3.91
C PHE A 79 7.92 6.01 -5.41
N ALA A 80 7.50 4.92 -6.05
CA ALA A 80 7.12 4.91 -7.45
C ALA A 80 5.99 5.91 -7.75
N TYR A 81 4.93 5.91 -6.94
CA TYR A 81 3.85 6.89 -7.09
C TYR A 81 4.29 8.32 -6.82
N LYS A 82 5.17 8.54 -5.83
CA LYS A 82 5.72 9.88 -5.55
C LYS A 82 6.47 10.42 -6.76
N MET A 83 7.40 9.65 -7.32
CA MET A 83 8.18 10.02 -8.50
C MET A 83 7.27 10.29 -9.72
N LYS A 84 6.33 9.38 -10.00
CA LYS A 84 5.41 9.56 -11.12
C LYS A 84 4.52 10.79 -10.96
N LEU A 85 4.02 11.04 -9.75
CA LEU A 85 3.16 12.21 -9.48
C LEU A 85 3.93 13.52 -9.68
N GLU A 86 5.18 13.59 -9.28
CA GLU A 86 6.05 14.75 -9.49
C GLU A 86 6.29 14.99 -10.98
N ALA A 87 6.67 13.96 -11.73
CA ALA A 87 6.88 14.06 -13.19
C ALA A 87 5.60 14.48 -13.92
N VAL A 88 4.43 13.91 -13.60
CA VAL A 88 3.14 14.28 -14.21
C VAL A 88 2.76 15.73 -13.90
N LYS A 89 3.08 16.24 -12.69
CA LYS A 89 2.85 17.65 -12.34
C LYS A 89 3.72 18.59 -13.17
N HIS A 90 5.01 18.28 -13.34
CA HIS A 90 5.93 19.09 -14.15
C HIS A 90 5.48 19.16 -15.61
N GLN A 91 5.06 18.06 -16.21
CA GLN A 91 4.50 18.03 -17.56
C GLN A 91 3.22 18.85 -17.68
N GLY A 92 2.35 18.83 -16.65
CA GLY A 92 1.12 19.62 -16.63
C GLY A 92 1.34 21.13 -16.70
N VAL A 93 2.37 21.63 -16.03
CA VAL A 93 2.75 23.06 -16.06
C VAL A 93 3.22 23.48 -17.46
N ARG A 94 3.92 22.59 -18.20
CA ARG A 94 4.39 22.90 -19.56
C ARG A 94 3.26 22.91 -20.60
N THR A 95 2.20 22.12 -20.42
CA THR A 95 1.07 22.03 -21.35
C THR A 95 0.04 23.16 -21.19
N ASP A 96 -0.04 23.81 -20.03
CA ASP A 96 -0.99 24.90 -19.81
C ASP A 96 -0.65 26.19 -20.63
N LEU A 97 0.52 26.23 -21.27
CA LEU A 97 0.93 27.34 -22.15
C LEU A 97 0.44 27.20 -23.60
N THR A 98 -0.11 26.08 -24.03
CA THR A 98 -0.31 25.81 -25.46
C THR A 98 -1.65 25.25 -25.92
N SER A 99 -2.64 24.94 -25.07
CA SER A 99 -3.92 24.40 -25.61
C SER A 99 -5.16 24.69 -24.79
N VAL A 100 -6.09 25.38 -25.45
CA VAL A 100 -7.49 25.49 -25.07
C VAL A 100 -8.22 24.25 -25.57
N GLN A 101 -8.38 23.23 -24.72
CA GLN A 101 -9.46 22.26 -24.86
C GLN A 101 -9.97 21.85 -23.48
N VAL A 102 -11.23 22.19 -23.21
CA VAL A 102 -11.95 21.86 -21.97
C VAL A 102 -12.42 20.40 -22.04
N GLU A 103 -11.49 19.47 -21.94
CA GLU A 103 -11.79 18.14 -21.40
C GLU A 103 -11.61 18.19 -19.91
N GLN A 104 -12.49 17.52 -19.13
CA GLN A 104 -12.38 17.43 -17.69
C GLN A 104 -10.96 16.98 -17.32
N LYS A 105 -10.08 17.95 -16.96
CA LYS A 105 -8.69 17.67 -16.58
C LYS A 105 -8.72 16.83 -15.30
N LEU A 106 -8.52 15.53 -15.45
CA LEU A 106 -8.25 14.65 -14.32
C LEU A 106 -7.08 15.25 -13.52
N SER A 107 -7.20 15.31 -12.19
CA SER A 107 -6.10 15.77 -11.37
C SER A 107 -4.88 14.86 -11.58
N ALA A 108 -3.65 15.39 -11.39
CA ALA A 108 -2.42 14.61 -11.59
C ALA A 108 -2.46 13.26 -10.82
N ARG A 109 -2.96 13.26 -9.59
CA ARG A 109 -3.13 12.04 -8.78
C ARG A 109 -4.12 11.04 -9.39
N ASP A 110 -5.20 11.53 -10.02
CA ASP A 110 -6.21 10.64 -10.64
C ASP A 110 -5.70 10.08 -11.96
N ARG A 111 -4.84 10.81 -12.68
CA ARG A 111 -4.10 10.28 -13.84
C ARG A 111 -3.18 9.16 -13.42
N VAL A 112 -2.35 9.37 -12.38
CA VAL A 112 -1.46 8.34 -11.83
C VAL A 112 -2.25 7.10 -11.40
N ALA A 113 -3.39 7.30 -10.72
CA ALA A 113 -4.25 6.19 -10.30
C ALA A 113 -4.79 5.38 -11.48
N LYS A 114 -5.30 6.07 -12.51
CA LYS A 114 -5.83 5.43 -13.72
C LYS A 114 -4.75 4.60 -14.42
N ASP A 115 -3.56 5.16 -14.61
CA ASP A 115 -2.46 4.50 -15.30
C ASP A 115 -1.93 3.29 -14.52
N ALA A 116 -1.94 3.38 -13.18
CA ALA A 116 -1.49 2.30 -12.29
C ALA A 116 -2.57 1.26 -11.96
N GLY A 117 -3.80 1.41 -12.47
CA GLY A 117 -4.91 0.53 -12.16
C GLY A 117 -5.43 0.64 -10.72
N GLU A 118 -5.12 1.75 -10.03
CA GLU A 118 -5.62 2.00 -8.68
C GLU A 118 -7.07 2.51 -8.70
N ARG A 119 -7.80 2.23 -7.60
CA ARG A 119 -9.22 2.59 -7.49
C ARG A 119 -9.48 4.10 -7.50
N SER A 120 -8.52 4.90 -7.02
CA SER A 120 -8.66 6.36 -6.94
C SER A 120 -7.33 7.06 -6.67
N GLY A 121 -7.23 8.35 -7.00
CA GLY A 121 -6.10 9.21 -6.63
C GLY A 121 -5.90 9.33 -5.12
N ILE A 122 -6.95 9.11 -4.31
CA ILE A 122 -6.82 9.07 -2.84
C ILE A 122 -5.95 7.89 -2.42
N GLN A 123 -6.10 6.72 -3.04
CA GLN A 123 -5.28 5.55 -2.73
C GLN A 123 -3.80 5.80 -3.09
N VAL A 124 -3.54 6.43 -4.22
CA VAL A 124 -2.18 6.86 -4.60
C VAL A 124 -1.57 7.77 -3.52
N MET A 125 -2.33 8.78 -3.06
CA MET A 125 -1.86 9.69 -2.00
C MET A 125 -1.61 8.99 -0.68
N ARG A 126 -2.40 7.96 -0.34
CA ARG A 126 -2.17 7.15 0.87
C ARG A 126 -0.88 6.33 0.78
N TYR A 127 -0.55 5.77 -0.39
CA TYR A 127 0.76 5.15 -0.60
C TYR A 127 1.89 6.16 -0.48
N ILE A 128 1.80 7.30 -1.18
CA ILE A 128 2.82 8.36 -1.12
C ILE A 128 3.07 8.79 0.32
N ARG A 129 2.03 8.86 1.15
CA ARG A 129 2.17 9.24 2.55
C ARG A 129 3.07 8.29 3.35
N LEU A 130 3.20 7.01 2.97
CA LEU A 130 4.12 6.08 3.61
C LEU A 130 5.59 6.51 3.49
N THR A 131 5.96 7.32 2.48
CA THR A 131 7.33 7.86 2.35
C THR A 131 7.72 8.80 3.47
N GLU A 132 6.75 9.21 4.31
CA GLU A 132 6.98 10.02 5.50
C GLU A 132 7.29 9.17 6.76
N LEU A 133 7.24 7.86 6.67
CA LEU A 133 7.73 6.99 7.73
C LEU A 133 9.26 7.00 7.77
N ILE A 134 9.82 6.76 8.96
CA ILE A 134 11.25 6.45 9.09
C ILE A 134 11.52 5.07 8.47
N PRO A 135 12.77 4.81 8.02
CA PRO A 135 13.10 3.56 7.31
C PRO A 135 12.68 2.31 8.09
N GLU A 136 12.91 2.27 9.38
CA GLU A 136 12.64 1.13 10.25
C GLU A 136 11.14 0.79 10.29
N LEU A 137 10.26 1.79 10.39
CA LEU A 137 8.82 1.58 10.35
C LEU A 137 8.34 1.18 8.95
N LEU A 138 8.96 1.73 7.91
CA LEU A 138 8.64 1.39 6.53
C LEU A 138 9.04 -0.06 6.21
N ASP A 139 10.19 -0.52 6.68
CA ASP A 139 10.63 -1.90 6.58
C ASP A 139 9.65 -2.86 7.28
N MET A 140 9.13 -2.46 8.46
CA MET A 140 8.10 -3.24 9.15
C MET A 140 6.79 -3.34 8.37
N VAL A 141 6.46 -2.35 7.54
CA VAL A 141 5.30 -2.42 6.64
C VAL A 141 5.56 -3.41 5.51
N ASP A 142 6.76 -3.39 4.92
CA ASP A 142 7.16 -4.30 3.86
C ASP A 142 7.22 -5.76 4.35
N GLU A 143 7.67 -5.98 5.57
CA GLU A 143 7.67 -7.27 6.26
C GLU A 143 6.28 -7.71 6.75
N LYS A 144 5.23 -6.91 6.53
CA LYS A 144 3.85 -7.14 7.00
C LYS A 144 3.68 -7.22 8.53
N LYS A 145 4.66 -6.73 9.30
CA LYS A 145 4.55 -6.59 10.75
C LYS A 145 3.58 -5.48 11.13
N ILE A 146 3.56 -4.39 10.35
CA ILE A 146 2.58 -3.31 10.45
C ILE A 146 1.70 -3.33 9.19
N ALA A 147 0.38 -3.38 9.37
CA ALA A 147 -0.56 -3.33 8.26
C ALA A 147 -0.61 -1.92 7.64
N PHE A 148 -1.01 -1.83 6.37
CA PHE A 148 -1.06 -0.57 5.60
C PHE A 148 -1.85 0.55 6.29
N ASN A 149 -3.03 0.24 6.84
CA ASN A 149 -3.87 1.26 7.45
C ASN A 149 -3.28 1.87 8.73
N PRO A 150 -2.80 1.09 9.71
CA PRO A 150 -2.01 1.62 10.82
C PRO A 150 -0.80 2.44 10.35
N ALA A 151 0.00 1.93 9.40
CA ALA A 151 1.17 2.62 8.88
C ALA A 151 0.82 3.99 8.28
N TYR A 152 -0.28 4.09 7.53
CA TYR A 152 -0.79 5.36 7.02
C TYR A 152 -1.10 6.35 8.14
N GLU A 153 -1.71 5.93 9.24
CA GLU A 153 -1.99 6.82 10.38
C GLU A 153 -0.68 7.23 11.11
N LEU A 154 0.27 6.30 11.26
CA LEU A 154 1.56 6.56 11.89
C LEU A 154 2.43 7.54 11.07
N SER A 155 2.27 7.58 9.76
CA SER A 155 3.00 8.52 8.90
C SER A 155 2.71 10.01 9.18
N PHE A 156 1.71 10.30 10.00
CA PHE A 156 1.40 11.67 10.43
C PHE A 156 2.16 12.10 11.70
N LEU A 157 2.83 11.18 12.39
CA LEU A 157 3.66 11.47 13.54
C LEU A 157 4.93 12.23 13.11
N LYS A 158 5.46 13.07 13.99
CA LYS A 158 6.78 13.72 13.81
C LYS A 158 7.87 12.64 13.79
N LYS A 159 9.02 12.93 13.18
CA LYS A 159 10.10 11.94 13.05
C LYS A 159 10.61 11.45 14.41
N GLU A 160 10.74 12.36 15.37
CA GLU A 160 11.13 12.08 16.74
C GLU A 160 10.11 11.13 17.40
N GLU A 161 8.81 11.42 17.24
CA GLU A 161 7.73 10.59 17.78
C GLU A 161 7.69 9.19 17.14
N GLN A 162 8.11 9.06 15.88
CA GLN A 162 8.22 7.76 15.22
C GLN A 162 9.37 6.91 15.82
N VAL A 163 10.47 7.54 16.20
CA VAL A 163 11.58 6.88 16.91
C VAL A 163 11.13 6.43 18.30
N ASP A 164 10.48 7.31 19.06
CA ASP A 164 9.94 6.98 20.39
C ASP A 164 8.91 5.84 20.31
N LEU A 165 8.13 5.80 19.22
CA LEU A 165 7.18 4.72 18.99
C LEU A 165 7.88 3.37 18.78
N LEU A 166 9.03 3.31 18.10
CA LEU A 166 9.80 2.07 17.98
C LEU A 166 10.23 1.54 19.34
N ASP A 167 10.71 2.41 20.24
CA ASP A 167 11.08 2.04 21.60
C ASP A 167 9.86 1.52 22.38
N ALA A 168 8.70 2.17 22.23
CA ALA A 168 7.47 1.72 22.86
C ALA A 168 7.00 0.36 22.32
N MET A 169 7.13 0.14 21.00
CA MET A 169 6.78 -1.14 20.35
C MET A 169 7.70 -2.27 20.81
N ASP A 170 9.00 -2.01 20.95
CA ASP A 170 9.96 -2.99 21.43
C ASP A 170 9.72 -3.32 22.91
N SER A 171 9.48 -2.31 23.74
CA SER A 171 9.16 -2.45 25.17
C SER A 171 7.91 -3.32 25.40
N GLU A 172 6.85 -3.10 24.64
CA GLU A 172 5.57 -3.80 24.77
C GLU A 172 5.48 -5.06 23.90
N GLN A 173 6.53 -5.37 23.11
CA GLN A 173 6.57 -6.49 22.16
C GLN A 173 5.32 -6.55 21.27
N ALA A 174 4.83 -5.40 20.84
CA ALA A 174 3.57 -5.25 20.12
C ALA A 174 3.68 -4.24 18.97
N THR A 175 2.93 -4.47 17.90
CA THR A 175 2.74 -3.51 16.83
C THR A 175 1.38 -2.82 16.96
N PRO A 176 1.23 -1.53 16.60
CA PRO A 176 -0.02 -0.82 16.80
C PRO A 176 -1.15 -1.34 15.91
N SER A 177 -2.32 -1.53 16.49
CA SER A 177 -3.58 -1.73 15.76
C SER A 177 -4.01 -0.40 15.11
N LEU A 178 -4.98 -0.47 14.20
CA LEU A 178 -5.52 0.74 13.56
C LEU A 178 -6.06 1.75 14.59
N SER A 179 -6.78 1.26 15.61
CA SER A 179 -7.33 2.10 16.68
C SER A 179 -6.24 2.77 17.51
N GLN A 180 -5.16 2.04 17.85
CA GLN A 180 -4.02 2.59 18.56
C GLN A 180 -3.29 3.63 17.69
N ALA A 181 -3.04 3.34 16.40
CA ALA A 181 -2.40 4.27 15.47
C ALA A 181 -3.19 5.58 15.30
N GLN A 182 -4.52 5.50 15.23
CA GLN A 182 -5.40 6.68 15.16
C GLN A 182 -5.32 7.53 16.43
N ARG A 183 -5.24 6.89 17.60
CA ARG A 183 -5.08 7.59 18.88
C ARG A 183 -3.71 8.24 18.98
N LEU A 184 -2.63 7.54 18.64
CA LEU A 184 -1.28 8.08 18.58
C LEU A 184 -1.22 9.32 17.70
N LYS A 185 -1.78 9.26 16.47
CA LYS A 185 -1.90 10.40 15.58
C LYS A 185 -2.66 11.57 16.22
N LYS A 186 -3.78 11.30 16.89
CA LYS A 186 -4.59 12.33 17.55
C LYS A 186 -3.78 13.03 18.64
N PHE A 187 -3.11 12.29 19.53
CA PHE A 187 -2.27 12.85 20.57
C PHE A 187 -1.09 13.64 20.00
N SER A 188 -0.48 13.19 18.88
CA SER A 188 0.56 13.94 18.17
C SER A 188 0.04 15.29 17.64
N GLN A 189 -1.16 15.29 17.04
CA GLN A 189 -1.78 16.52 16.53
C GLN A 189 -2.18 17.50 17.64
N GLU A 190 -2.48 17.00 18.84
CA GLU A 190 -2.78 17.80 20.03
C GLU A 190 -1.51 18.18 20.82
N GLU A 191 -0.32 17.81 20.33
CA GLU A 191 1.00 18.04 20.97
C GLU A 191 1.12 17.42 22.38
N HIS A 192 0.39 16.36 22.64
CA HIS A 192 0.34 15.65 23.91
C HIS A 192 0.91 14.23 23.83
N LEU A 193 1.60 13.87 22.75
CA LEU A 193 2.17 12.55 22.58
C LEU A 193 3.55 12.49 23.26
N SER A 194 3.62 11.76 24.36
CA SER A 194 4.87 11.40 25.05
C SER A 194 5.12 9.91 24.99
N ILE A 195 6.34 9.48 25.27
CA ILE A 195 6.71 8.06 25.29
C ILE A 195 5.87 7.26 26.30
N ASP A 196 5.51 7.86 27.44
CA ASP A 196 4.65 7.23 28.45
C ASP A 196 3.24 7.01 27.93
N VAL A 197 2.69 8.00 27.18
CA VAL A 197 1.40 7.87 26.51
C VAL A 197 1.45 6.80 25.42
N MET A 198 2.54 6.72 24.67
CA MET A 198 2.75 5.66 23.66
C MET A 198 2.76 4.28 24.31
N ARG A 199 3.53 4.08 25.37
CA ARG A 199 3.56 2.82 26.11
C ARG A 199 2.21 2.46 26.70
N ALA A 200 1.50 3.42 27.30
CA ALA A 200 0.15 3.18 27.81
C ALA A 200 -0.82 2.73 26.71
N ILE A 201 -0.76 3.35 25.51
CA ILE A 201 -1.60 2.97 24.37
C ILE A 201 -1.20 1.60 23.83
N MET A 202 0.11 1.32 23.74
CA MET A 202 0.62 0.06 23.20
C MET A 202 0.40 -1.12 24.14
N GLY A 203 0.51 -0.91 25.47
CA GLY A 203 0.27 -1.91 26.51
C GLY A 203 -1.21 -2.26 26.72
N GLU A 204 -2.17 -1.55 26.10
CA GLU A 204 -3.56 -1.94 26.16
C GLU A 204 -3.77 -3.31 25.51
N GLU A 205 -4.43 -4.22 26.23
CA GLU A 205 -4.82 -5.51 25.65
C GLU A 205 -5.64 -5.27 24.38
N LYS A 206 -5.15 -5.77 23.27
CA LYS A 206 -5.93 -5.80 22.02
C LYS A 206 -7.17 -6.59 22.33
N LYS A 207 -8.36 -5.97 22.21
CA LYS A 207 -9.63 -6.72 22.26
C LYS A 207 -9.47 -7.89 21.31
N SER A 208 -9.26 -9.09 21.87
CA SER A 208 -9.00 -10.27 21.10
C SER A 208 -10.22 -10.56 20.24
N ASP A 209 -10.01 -11.00 18.99
CA ASP A 209 -11.12 -11.48 18.15
C ASP A 209 -11.82 -12.71 18.76
N LEU A 210 -11.28 -13.24 19.86
CA LEU A 210 -11.87 -14.30 20.67
C LEU A 210 -13.19 -13.89 21.35
N ASP A 211 -13.41 -12.59 21.56
CA ASP A 211 -14.67 -12.07 22.11
C ASP A 211 -15.75 -11.81 21.05
N LYS A 212 -15.43 -12.04 19.77
CA LYS A 212 -16.38 -11.87 18.67
C LYS A 212 -16.71 -13.21 18.02
N VAL A 213 -17.93 -13.68 18.26
CA VAL A 213 -18.49 -14.80 17.49
C VAL A 213 -19.16 -14.22 16.24
N THR A 214 -18.53 -14.41 15.07
CA THR A 214 -19.06 -13.91 13.79
C THR A 214 -19.65 -15.07 13.00
N PHE A 215 -20.91 -14.95 12.63
CA PHE A 215 -21.57 -15.88 11.72
C PHE A 215 -21.66 -15.26 10.32
N THR A 216 -21.30 -16.02 9.29
CA THR A 216 -21.53 -15.56 7.92
C THR A 216 -23.02 -15.56 7.59
N SER A 217 -23.46 -14.65 6.71
CA SER A 217 -24.87 -14.59 6.27
C SER A 217 -25.35 -15.94 5.72
N ASP A 218 -24.49 -16.65 4.98
CA ASP A 218 -24.83 -17.97 4.41
C ASP A 218 -25.06 -19.04 5.48
N THR A 219 -24.30 -18.99 6.58
CA THR A 219 -24.48 -19.91 7.70
C THR A 219 -25.81 -19.65 8.40
N LEU A 220 -26.14 -18.38 8.66
CA LEU A 220 -27.40 -18.00 9.30
C LEU A 220 -28.61 -18.25 8.41
N ARG A 221 -28.48 -18.09 7.08
CA ARG A 221 -29.56 -18.35 6.10
C ARG A 221 -30.02 -19.80 6.06
N LYS A 222 -29.25 -20.75 6.58
CA LYS A 222 -29.67 -22.15 6.73
C LYS A 222 -30.75 -22.34 7.78
N TYR A 223 -30.82 -21.43 8.77
CA TYR A 223 -31.71 -21.52 9.93
C TYR A 223 -32.83 -20.48 9.93
N PHE A 224 -32.70 -19.42 9.10
CA PHE A 224 -33.67 -18.33 9.05
C PHE A 224 -34.34 -18.20 7.68
N PRO A 225 -35.65 -17.87 7.63
CA PRO A 225 -36.34 -17.59 6.37
C PRO A 225 -35.69 -16.44 5.58
N LYS A 226 -35.84 -16.47 4.28
CA LYS A 226 -35.29 -15.42 3.38
C LYS A 226 -35.81 -14.01 3.70
N SER A 227 -36.97 -13.90 4.29
CA SER A 227 -37.61 -12.63 4.69
C SER A 227 -37.02 -11.98 5.96
N TYR A 228 -36.13 -12.69 6.69
CA TYR A 228 -35.53 -12.14 7.90
C TYR A 228 -34.40 -11.19 7.54
N THR A 229 -34.47 -9.97 8.10
CA THR A 229 -33.36 -9.02 8.04
C THR A 229 -32.24 -9.43 9.00
N PRO A 230 -30.99 -9.02 8.81
CA PRO A 230 -29.90 -9.30 9.74
C PRO A 230 -30.22 -8.90 11.19
N GLN A 231 -30.87 -7.78 11.37
CA GLN A 231 -31.28 -7.27 12.67
C GLN A 231 -32.28 -8.20 13.35
N ARG A 232 -33.28 -8.69 12.61
CA ARG A 232 -34.29 -9.62 13.12
C ARG A 232 -33.72 -11.00 13.43
N MET A 233 -32.68 -11.45 12.68
CA MET A 233 -31.94 -12.68 12.99
C MET A 233 -31.20 -12.52 14.32
N GLN A 234 -30.50 -11.40 14.52
CA GLN A 234 -29.77 -11.10 15.76
C GLN A 234 -30.72 -11.08 17.00
N GLU A 235 -31.83 -10.39 16.90
CA GLU A 235 -32.82 -10.35 17.98
C GLU A 235 -33.36 -11.75 18.33
N THR A 236 -33.60 -12.58 17.30
CA THR A 236 -34.08 -13.94 17.50
C THR A 236 -33.02 -14.82 18.18
N ILE A 237 -31.76 -14.70 17.78
CA ILE A 237 -30.64 -15.42 18.40
C ILE A 237 -30.50 -15.04 19.86
N ILE A 238 -30.59 -13.73 20.22
CA ILE A 238 -30.49 -13.27 21.59
C ILE A 238 -31.61 -13.87 22.42
N LYS A 239 -32.84 -13.83 21.94
CA LYS A 239 -34.01 -14.43 22.65
C LYS A 239 -33.85 -15.94 22.90
N LEU A 240 -33.31 -16.66 21.94
CA LEU A 240 -33.05 -18.11 22.09
C LEU A 240 -31.95 -18.37 23.12
N LEU A 241 -30.89 -17.56 23.15
CA LEU A 241 -29.82 -17.67 24.15
C LEU A 241 -30.32 -17.34 25.55
N GLU A 242 -31.18 -16.31 25.74
CA GLU A 242 -31.79 -15.99 27.00
C GLU A 242 -32.70 -17.15 27.54
N GLN A 243 -33.48 -17.78 26.66
CA GLN A 243 -34.28 -18.93 27.01
C GLN A 243 -33.42 -20.15 27.39
N TRP A 244 -32.35 -20.38 26.66
CA TRP A 244 -31.40 -21.45 26.96
C TRP A 244 -30.72 -21.22 28.32
N GLN A 245 -30.29 -20.01 28.60
CA GLN A 245 -29.71 -19.63 29.91
C GLN A 245 -30.64 -19.88 31.07
N LYS A 246 -31.92 -19.45 30.96
CA LYS A 246 -32.94 -19.70 31.97
C LYS A 246 -33.17 -21.20 32.21
N LYS A 247 -33.23 -21.99 31.16
CA LYS A 247 -33.39 -23.46 31.29
C LYS A 247 -32.16 -24.10 31.98
N ARG A 248 -30.97 -23.65 31.69
CA ARG A 248 -29.73 -24.12 32.31
C ARG A 248 -29.68 -23.80 33.81
N GLN A 249 -30.08 -22.61 34.20
CA GLN A 249 -30.17 -22.23 35.62
C GLN A 249 -31.17 -23.11 36.39
N GLN A 250 -32.31 -23.36 35.82
CA GLN A 250 -33.36 -24.24 36.45
C GLN A 250 -32.90 -25.72 36.56
N GLN A 251 -31.97 -26.17 35.74
CA GLN A 251 -31.40 -27.51 35.81
C GLN A 251 -30.29 -27.63 36.87
N HIS A 252 -29.64 -26.53 37.24
CA HIS A 252 -28.60 -26.50 38.29
C HIS A 252 -29.20 -26.30 39.70
N GLU A 253 -30.47 -25.88 39.81
CA GLU A 253 -31.18 -25.71 41.07
C GLU A 253 -31.98 -26.97 41.47
N ARG A 254 -31.92 -28.03 40.72
CA ARG A 254 -32.46 -29.39 41.00
C ARG A 254 -31.33 -30.37 41.31
#